data_a958ef3022408c9d42d9ad5eb6e72419
#
_entry.id   a958ef3022408c9d42d9ad5eb6e72419
#
_cell.length_a   1.000
_cell.length_b   1.000
_cell.length_c   1.000
_cell.angle_alpha   90.00
_cell.angle_beta   90.00
_cell.angle_gamma   90.00
#
_symmetry.space_group_name_H-M   'P 1'
#
loop_
_entity.id
_entity.type
_entity.pdbx_description
1 polymer ?
#
loop_
_entity_poly.entity_id
_entity_poly.type
_entity_poly.pdbx_seq_one_letter_code
_entity_poly.pdbx_strand_id
1 'polypeptide(L)'
;MIGAALGLAGCAWAADLWLSRPFAEWTDKDAQKIINASPWARQISVMPSGARVPSYSGDRRGSTLEDNPAIMRAPTNAENAEVTAKPRENQAGDDSRQIASGPVKLVIQWRSALPVRQALARAKFGVEAATSAEAKQFIETEPSDYVIAVIGIPRAFLSGDGESLKKTLMERATLSAGGKARIHPSEIQFRAGPSIDVFFAFPRTSPFTAEDKRVEFVVKLDPLAIKEDFRLRDMMFQGKLEL
;
A
#
# COMPACT_ATOMS: atom_id res chain seq x y z
N MET A 1 -2.39 27.52 51.70
CA MET A 1 -2.37 27.82 50.25
C MET A 1 -1.74 26.63 49.53
N ILE A 2 -2.59 25.82 48.89
CA ILE A 2 -2.14 24.61 48.20
C ILE A 2 -2.14 24.95 46.73
N GLY A 3 -0.91 25.04 46.15
CA GLY A 3 -0.70 25.29 44.75
C GLY A 3 -0.86 24.00 43.95
N ALA A 4 -1.91 23.92 43.12
CA ALA A 4 -2.13 22.84 42.15
C ALA A 4 -1.21 23.05 40.95
N ALA A 5 -0.20 22.21 40.79
CA ALA A 5 0.62 22.14 39.57
C ALA A 5 -0.19 21.39 38.51
N LEU A 6 -0.75 22.11 37.52
CA LEU A 6 -1.28 21.55 36.30
C LEU A 6 -0.10 21.03 35.47
N GLY A 7 0.05 19.72 35.45
CA GLY A 7 0.91 19.02 34.50
C GLY A 7 0.37 19.14 33.10
N LEU A 8 0.98 19.97 32.27
CA LEU A 8 0.80 19.96 30.82
C LEU A 8 1.39 18.63 30.30
N ALA A 9 0.53 17.64 30.07
CA ALA A 9 0.87 16.49 29.26
C ALA A 9 1.11 16.97 27.82
N GLY A 10 2.35 17.36 27.53
CA GLY A 10 2.79 17.61 26.17
C GLY A 10 2.63 16.32 25.37
N CYS A 11 1.73 16.31 24.39
CA CYS A 11 1.78 15.35 23.31
C CYS A 11 3.14 15.50 22.65
N ALA A 12 4.11 14.69 23.07
CA ALA A 12 5.35 14.53 22.34
C ALA A 12 4.98 13.92 20.97
N TRP A 13 4.80 14.78 19.99
CA TRP A 13 4.86 14.38 18.60
C TRP A 13 6.23 13.74 18.44
N ALA A 14 6.25 12.42 18.22
CA ALA A 14 7.48 11.73 17.87
C ALA A 14 8.05 12.49 16.67
N ALA A 15 9.12 13.25 16.88
CA ALA A 15 9.77 14.01 15.82
C ALA A 15 10.00 13.06 14.67
N ASP A 16 9.57 13.47 13.48
CA ASP A 16 9.68 12.63 12.30
C ASP A 16 11.14 12.19 12.16
N LEU A 17 11.35 10.91 12.14
CA LEU A 17 12.65 10.26 12.13
C LEU A 17 13.64 10.91 11.14
N TRP A 18 13.14 11.20 9.92
CA TRP A 18 13.92 11.81 8.84
C TRP A 18 14.32 13.27 9.09
N LEU A 19 13.68 13.95 10.05
CA LEU A 19 14.07 15.31 10.49
C LEU A 19 15.02 15.28 11.67
N SER A 20 14.98 14.23 12.49
CA SER A 20 15.72 14.14 13.75
C SER A 20 17.08 13.47 13.64
N ARG A 21 17.33 12.68 12.57
CA ARG A 21 18.57 11.92 12.41
C ARG A 21 19.12 12.04 11.00
N PRO A 22 20.44 12.18 10.84
CA PRO A 22 21.09 12.12 9.54
C PRO A 22 20.96 10.71 8.94
N PHE A 23 20.94 10.62 7.61
CA PHE A 23 20.80 9.36 6.86
C PHE A 23 21.79 8.27 7.30
N ALA A 24 23.04 8.65 7.60
CA ALA A 24 24.07 7.68 8.01
C ALA A 24 23.73 6.91 9.30
N GLU A 25 22.86 7.46 10.14
CA GLU A 25 22.42 6.86 11.41
C GLU A 25 21.11 6.06 11.29
N TRP A 26 20.50 6.04 10.11
CA TRP A 26 19.24 5.30 9.93
C TRP A 26 19.48 3.80 10.07
N THR A 27 18.65 3.15 10.85
CA THR A 27 18.59 1.70 10.94
C THR A 27 17.76 1.12 9.79
N ASP A 28 17.82 -0.19 9.57
CA ASP A 28 16.98 -0.87 8.58
C ASP A 28 15.49 -0.70 8.91
N LYS A 29 15.14 -0.67 10.21
CA LYS A 29 13.78 -0.40 10.67
C LYS A 29 13.33 1.02 10.33
N ASP A 30 14.22 1.99 10.43
CA ASP A 30 13.96 3.38 10.07
C ASP A 30 13.71 3.50 8.56
N ALA A 31 14.55 2.85 7.76
CA ALA A 31 14.37 2.79 6.31
C ALA A 31 13.03 2.14 5.94
N GLN A 32 12.68 1.00 6.56
CA GLN A 32 11.39 0.35 6.34
C GLN A 32 10.20 1.25 6.70
N LYS A 33 10.30 2.05 7.76
CA LYS A 33 9.26 3.02 8.13
C LYS A 33 9.10 4.08 7.04
N ILE A 34 10.20 4.61 6.51
CA ILE A 34 10.15 5.65 5.48
C ILE A 34 9.53 5.11 4.18
N ILE A 35 9.91 3.93 3.73
CA ILE A 35 9.40 3.35 2.48
C ILE A 35 7.98 2.77 2.57
N ASN A 36 7.42 2.61 3.78
CA ASN A 36 6.09 2.03 3.96
C ASN A 36 5.07 2.97 4.60
N ALA A 37 5.52 3.87 5.50
CA ALA A 37 4.63 4.70 6.32
C ALA A 37 5.27 6.06 6.65
N SER A 38 5.33 6.94 5.67
CA SER A 38 5.89 8.30 5.77
C SER A 38 5.05 9.28 4.95
N PRO A 39 5.33 10.57 4.95
CA PRO A 39 4.70 11.51 4.03
C PRO A 39 4.82 11.12 2.56
N TRP A 40 5.90 10.43 2.19
CA TRP A 40 6.19 9.96 0.83
C TRP A 40 5.71 8.54 0.54
N ALA A 41 5.22 7.82 1.55
CA ALA A 41 4.77 6.43 1.39
C ALA A 41 3.50 6.16 2.21
N ARG A 42 2.46 5.68 1.56
CA ARG A 42 1.15 5.41 2.15
C ARG A 42 0.76 3.96 1.99
N GLN A 43 0.45 3.30 3.09
CA GLN A 43 -0.23 2.01 3.05
C GLN A 43 -1.72 2.23 2.90
N ILE A 44 -2.30 1.61 1.89
CA ILE A 44 -3.73 1.66 1.62
C ILE A 44 -4.33 0.27 1.53
N SER A 45 -5.62 0.18 1.76
CA SER A 45 -6.40 -1.03 1.54
C SER A 45 -7.50 -0.72 0.52
N VAL A 46 -7.48 -1.41 -0.61
CA VAL A 46 -8.42 -1.17 -1.71
C VAL A 46 -9.30 -2.40 -1.90
N MET A 47 -10.61 -2.19 -1.94
CA MET A 47 -11.56 -3.26 -2.31
C MET A 47 -11.64 -3.36 -3.83
N PRO A 48 -11.41 -4.55 -4.40
CA PRO A 48 -11.62 -4.75 -5.84
C PRO A 48 -13.09 -4.50 -6.22
N SER A 49 -13.32 -3.85 -7.36
CA SER A 49 -14.67 -3.67 -7.91
C SER A 49 -15.28 -5.04 -8.18
N GLY A 50 -16.52 -5.28 -7.71
CA GLY A 50 -17.19 -6.56 -7.83
C GLY A 50 -16.86 -7.59 -6.74
N ALA A 51 -15.99 -7.27 -5.78
CA ALA A 51 -15.84 -8.08 -4.59
C ALA A 51 -17.16 -8.10 -3.81
N ARG A 52 -17.73 -9.30 -3.63
CA ARG A 52 -18.88 -9.46 -2.75
C ARG A 52 -18.38 -9.29 -1.31
N VAL A 53 -18.79 -8.21 -0.67
CA VAL A 53 -18.68 -8.12 0.79
C VAL A 53 -19.56 -9.24 1.34
N PRO A 54 -19.05 -10.19 2.14
CA PRO A 54 -19.91 -11.14 2.82
C PRO A 54 -20.88 -10.31 3.67
N SER A 55 -22.14 -10.26 3.25
CA SER A 55 -23.20 -9.68 4.07
C SER A 55 -23.35 -10.59 5.27
N TYR A 56 -22.75 -10.21 6.39
CA TYR A 56 -23.10 -10.78 7.66
C TYR A 56 -24.48 -10.23 8.00
N SER A 57 -25.51 -10.79 7.39
CA SER A 57 -26.87 -10.65 7.89
C SER A 57 -26.88 -11.42 9.20
N GLY A 58 -26.53 -10.73 10.26
CA GLY A 58 -26.80 -11.14 11.61
C GLY A 58 -28.31 -11.18 11.78
N ASP A 59 -28.90 -12.29 11.40
CA ASP A 59 -30.27 -12.63 11.80
C ASP A 59 -30.23 -12.82 13.32
N ARG A 60 -30.33 -11.69 14.03
CA ARG A 60 -30.66 -11.66 15.44
C ARG A 60 -32.13 -12.01 15.56
N ARG A 61 -32.51 -13.21 15.17
CA ARG A 61 -33.68 -13.85 15.78
C ARG A 61 -33.19 -14.46 17.07
N GLY A 62 -33.56 -13.79 18.16
CA GLY A 62 -33.50 -14.35 19.49
C GLY A 62 -34.27 -15.64 19.50
N SER A 63 -33.62 -16.78 19.48
CA SER A 63 -34.16 -18.01 19.98
C SER A 63 -33.77 -18.05 21.45
N THR A 64 -34.72 -17.67 22.30
CA THR A 64 -34.77 -18.05 23.70
C THR A 64 -34.64 -19.57 23.76
N LEU A 65 -33.62 -20.04 24.48
CA LEU A 65 -33.31 -21.46 24.74
C LEU A 65 -34.23 -22.10 25.76
N GLU A 66 -35.51 -21.66 25.83
CA GLU A 66 -36.54 -22.23 26.71
C GLU A 66 -37.69 -22.68 25.81
N ASP A 67 -37.68 -23.92 25.39
CA ASP A 67 -38.77 -24.79 24.94
C ASP A 67 -38.32 -25.77 23.85
N ASN A 68 -37.33 -26.61 24.17
CA ASN A 68 -37.16 -27.84 23.42
C ASN A 68 -36.80 -29.03 24.33
N PRO A 69 -37.81 -29.79 24.82
CA PRO A 69 -37.60 -30.94 25.69
C PRO A 69 -37.01 -32.17 24.99
N ALA A 70 -36.56 -32.04 23.72
CA ALA A 70 -36.06 -33.16 22.92
C ALA A 70 -34.54 -33.40 23.00
N ILE A 71 -33.78 -32.63 23.81
CA ILE A 71 -32.32 -32.78 23.91
C ILE A 71 -31.87 -33.67 25.09
N MET A 72 -32.81 -34.31 25.77
CA MET A 72 -32.49 -35.29 26.83
C MET A 72 -32.77 -36.73 26.39
N ARG A 73 -32.05 -37.21 25.37
CA ARG A 73 -31.82 -38.64 25.19
C ARG A 73 -30.62 -38.86 24.26
N ALA A 74 -29.48 -39.07 24.84
CA ALA A 74 -28.36 -39.68 24.16
C ALA A 74 -28.63 -41.17 23.97
N PRO A 75 -28.62 -41.72 22.75
CA PRO A 75 -28.47 -43.16 22.57
C PRO A 75 -26.99 -43.46 22.54
N THR A 76 -26.53 -44.17 23.56
CA THR A 76 -25.34 -45.01 23.49
C THR A 76 -25.65 -46.19 22.57
N ASN A 77 -25.03 -46.22 21.39
CA ASN A 77 -24.68 -47.46 20.69
C ASN A 77 -23.60 -47.15 19.66
N ALA A 78 -22.39 -47.49 20.05
CA ALA A 78 -21.32 -47.81 19.14
C ALA A 78 -21.69 -49.13 18.47
N GLU A 79 -21.89 -49.07 17.15
CA GLU A 79 -21.61 -50.19 16.22
C GLU A 79 -22.06 -49.80 14.82
N ASN A 80 -21.09 -49.94 13.88
CA ASN A 80 -21.28 -50.02 12.43
C ASN A 80 -21.76 -48.77 11.66
N ALA A 81 -20.81 -47.96 11.32
CA ALA A 81 -20.87 -47.21 10.08
C ALA A 81 -19.51 -47.32 9.35
N GLU A 82 -19.37 -48.34 8.55
CA GLU A 82 -18.43 -48.39 7.45
C GLU A 82 -18.77 -47.26 6.48
N VAL A 83 -18.10 -46.13 6.68
CA VAL A 83 -18.17 -45.02 5.71
C VAL A 83 -17.21 -45.36 4.59
N THR A 84 -17.71 -46.01 3.55
CA THR A 84 -17.06 -46.02 2.24
C THR A 84 -16.96 -44.60 1.71
N ALA A 85 -15.90 -43.91 2.09
CA ALA A 85 -15.51 -42.67 1.46
C ALA A 85 -15.06 -42.98 0.02
N LYS A 86 -15.96 -42.80 -0.95
CA LYS A 86 -15.56 -42.67 -2.35
C LYS A 86 -14.60 -41.51 -2.47
N PRO A 87 -13.41 -41.72 -3.10
CA PRO A 87 -12.55 -40.58 -3.43
C PRO A 87 -13.34 -39.63 -4.36
N ARG A 88 -13.55 -38.41 -3.92
CA ARG A 88 -13.98 -37.35 -4.85
C ARG A 88 -12.85 -37.18 -5.84
N GLU A 89 -13.09 -37.65 -7.06
CA GLU A 89 -12.28 -37.32 -8.21
C GLU A 89 -12.09 -35.82 -8.27
N ASN A 90 -10.82 -35.44 -8.44
CA ASN A 90 -10.30 -34.12 -8.67
C ASN A 90 -11.21 -33.32 -9.61
N GLN A 91 -11.94 -32.37 -9.10
CA GLN A 91 -12.28 -31.19 -9.86
C GLN A 91 -11.02 -30.29 -9.85
N ALA A 92 -10.05 -30.66 -10.69
CA ALA A 92 -9.07 -29.72 -11.21
C ALA A 92 -9.82 -28.83 -12.19
N GLY A 93 -10.48 -27.83 -11.66
CA GLY A 93 -11.31 -26.92 -12.44
C GLY A 93 -11.41 -25.59 -11.72
N ASP A 94 -10.65 -24.63 -12.23
CA ASP A 94 -10.94 -23.19 -12.08
C ASP A 94 -10.43 -22.46 -10.82
N ASP A 95 -9.20 -22.77 -10.38
CA ASP A 95 -8.48 -21.92 -9.41
C ASP A 95 -8.07 -20.55 -9.98
N SER A 96 -8.33 -20.30 -11.27
CA SER A 96 -7.92 -19.07 -11.96
C SER A 96 -8.86 -17.88 -11.72
N ARG A 97 -9.97 -18.03 -11.00
CA ARG A 97 -11.00 -17.01 -10.81
C ARG A 97 -11.36 -16.67 -9.38
N GLN A 98 -10.61 -17.11 -8.40
CA GLN A 98 -10.72 -16.51 -7.08
C GLN A 98 -10.02 -15.16 -7.10
N ILE A 99 -10.64 -14.18 -7.74
CA ILE A 99 -10.35 -12.76 -7.51
C ILE A 99 -10.44 -12.60 -5.99
N ALA A 100 -9.35 -12.18 -5.38
CA ALA A 100 -9.27 -12.01 -3.93
C ALA A 100 -10.53 -11.29 -3.42
N SER A 101 -11.35 -11.98 -2.66
CA SER A 101 -12.64 -11.47 -2.16
C SER A 101 -12.49 -10.50 -0.99
N GLY A 102 -11.25 -10.08 -0.69
CA GLY A 102 -10.90 -9.19 0.41
C GLY A 102 -10.14 -7.94 -0.01
N PRO A 103 -9.89 -7.02 0.93
CA PRO A 103 -9.14 -5.81 0.65
C PRO A 103 -7.69 -6.14 0.28
N VAL A 104 -7.22 -5.53 -0.80
CA VAL A 104 -5.84 -5.62 -1.26
C VAL A 104 -5.02 -4.54 -0.56
N LYS A 105 -3.96 -4.94 0.13
CA LYS A 105 -3.02 -4.02 0.77
C LYS A 105 -1.95 -3.61 -0.21
N LEU A 106 -1.82 -2.31 -0.43
CA LEU A 106 -0.85 -1.71 -1.35
C LEU A 106 -0.04 -0.65 -0.61
N VAL A 107 1.15 -0.36 -1.12
CA VAL A 107 1.92 0.80 -0.71
C VAL A 107 2.10 1.72 -1.92
N ILE A 108 1.69 2.97 -1.77
CA ILE A 108 1.92 4.02 -2.75
C ILE A 108 3.12 4.83 -2.30
N GLN A 109 4.18 4.88 -3.13
CA GLN A 109 5.45 5.52 -2.78
C GLN A 109 5.81 6.63 -3.76
N TRP A 110 6.24 7.77 -3.26
CA TRP A 110 6.90 8.81 -4.04
C TRP A 110 8.39 8.50 -4.16
N ARG A 111 8.76 7.71 -5.16
CA ARG A 111 10.11 7.11 -5.31
C ARG A 111 11.20 8.09 -5.67
N SER A 112 10.86 9.19 -6.34
CA SER A 112 11.81 10.24 -6.72
C SER A 112 12.30 11.10 -5.54
N ALA A 113 11.55 11.14 -4.42
CA ALA A 113 11.92 11.92 -3.25
C ALA A 113 13.21 11.41 -2.59
N LEU A 114 14.10 12.34 -2.22
CA LEU A 114 15.40 12.02 -1.63
C LEU A 114 15.31 11.12 -0.39
N PRO A 115 14.38 11.34 0.59
CA PRO A 115 14.30 10.47 1.75
C PRO A 115 13.95 9.03 1.39
N VAL A 116 13.13 8.83 0.36
CA VAL A 116 12.76 7.48 -0.12
C VAL A 116 13.96 6.83 -0.82
N ARG A 117 14.71 7.57 -1.66
CA ARG A 117 15.93 7.08 -2.30
C ARG A 117 16.98 6.67 -1.26
N GLN A 118 17.19 7.48 -0.22
CA GLN A 118 18.06 7.16 0.90
C GLN A 118 17.59 5.90 1.65
N ALA A 119 16.31 5.79 1.97
CA ALA A 119 15.78 4.62 2.65
C ALA A 119 15.90 3.34 1.81
N LEU A 120 15.73 3.44 0.48
CA LEU A 120 15.93 2.32 -0.43
C LEU A 120 17.40 1.93 -0.55
N ALA A 121 18.31 2.90 -0.57
CA ALA A 121 19.74 2.63 -0.52
C ALA A 121 20.10 1.90 0.79
N ARG A 122 19.57 2.35 1.93
CA ARG A 122 19.77 1.66 3.21
C ARG A 122 19.23 0.23 3.18
N ALA A 123 18.06 0.01 2.64
CA ALA A 123 17.46 -1.33 2.51
C ALA A 123 18.25 -2.25 1.57
N LYS A 124 18.91 -1.70 0.53
CA LYS A 124 19.70 -2.46 -0.44
C LYS A 124 21.14 -2.72 0.02
N PHE A 125 21.81 -1.70 0.55
CA PHE A 125 23.26 -1.72 0.86
C PHE A 125 23.54 -1.86 2.37
N GLY A 126 22.53 -1.88 3.23
CA GLY A 126 22.70 -1.99 4.67
C GLY A 126 23.53 -0.82 5.23
N VAL A 127 24.47 -1.14 6.10
CA VAL A 127 25.34 -0.15 6.76
C VAL A 127 26.27 0.60 5.79
N GLU A 128 26.54 0.01 4.64
CA GLU A 128 27.41 0.60 3.59
C GLU A 128 26.69 1.66 2.75
N ALA A 129 25.39 1.88 2.94
CA ALA A 129 24.61 2.82 2.17
C ALA A 129 25.13 4.27 2.22
N ALA A 130 25.78 4.66 3.33
CA ALA A 130 26.35 6.00 3.50
C ALA A 130 27.78 6.12 2.89
N THR A 131 28.48 5.03 2.64
CA THR A 131 29.89 5.02 2.24
C THR A 131 30.12 4.47 0.83
N SER A 132 29.29 3.51 0.37
CA SER A 132 29.39 2.90 -0.93
C SER A 132 29.22 3.92 -2.06
N ALA A 133 30.11 3.88 -3.06
CA ALA A 133 30.04 4.75 -4.23
C ALA A 133 28.75 4.50 -5.05
N GLU A 134 28.34 3.21 -5.17
CA GLU A 134 27.11 2.83 -5.87
C GLU A 134 25.86 3.39 -5.17
N ALA A 135 25.84 3.30 -3.82
CA ALA A 135 24.74 3.86 -3.03
C ALA A 135 24.68 5.38 -3.15
N LYS A 136 25.82 6.08 -3.10
CA LYS A 136 25.90 7.52 -3.30
C LYS A 136 25.39 7.92 -4.67
N GLN A 137 25.85 7.27 -5.71
CA GLN A 137 25.37 7.52 -7.08
C GLN A 137 23.86 7.33 -7.19
N PHE A 138 23.31 6.24 -6.62
CA PHE A 138 21.86 6.01 -6.60
C PHE A 138 21.08 7.11 -5.85
N ILE A 139 21.61 7.60 -4.73
CA ILE A 139 20.98 8.65 -3.93
C ILE A 139 21.09 10.02 -4.63
N GLU A 140 22.25 10.35 -5.16
CA GLU A 140 22.56 11.67 -5.73
C GLU A 140 21.98 11.88 -7.13
N THR A 141 21.74 10.80 -7.88
CA THR A 141 21.10 10.89 -9.20
C THR A 141 19.65 11.34 -9.02
N GLU A 142 19.38 12.62 -9.25
CA GLU A 142 18.02 13.16 -9.19
C GLU A 142 17.24 12.71 -10.43
N PRO A 143 16.06 12.06 -10.25
CA PRO A 143 15.21 11.71 -11.36
C PRO A 143 14.65 12.95 -12.08
N SER A 144 14.63 12.91 -13.42
CA SER A 144 14.03 13.98 -14.25
C SER A 144 12.51 14.11 -14.02
N ASP A 145 11.88 13.02 -13.63
CA ASP A 145 10.44 12.87 -13.49
C ASP A 145 10.03 12.63 -12.03
N TYR A 146 8.78 12.92 -11.71
CA TYR A 146 8.17 12.40 -10.49
C TYR A 146 7.91 10.92 -10.68
N VAL A 147 8.42 10.08 -9.79
CA VAL A 147 8.21 8.63 -9.87
C VAL A 147 7.31 8.19 -8.72
N ILE A 148 6.10 7.74 -9.07
CA ILE A 148 5.18 7.12 -8.12
C ILE A 148 5.19 5.61 -8.33
N ALA A 149 5.37 4.85 -7.26
CA ALA A 149 5.29 3.40 -7.29
C ALA A 149 4.04 2.90 -6.57
N VAL A 150 3.35 1.94 -7.18
CA VAL A 150 2.29 1.14 -6.57
C VAL A 150 2.85 -0.26 -6.32
N ILE A 151 3.05 -0.58 -5.06
CA ILE A 151 3.73 -1.79 -4.60
C ILE A 151 2.71 -2.81 -4.09
N GLY A 152 2.87 -4.08 -4.46
CA GLY A 152 2.08 -5.16 -3.89
C GLY A 152 0.82 -5.53 -4.66
N ILE A 153 0.71 -5.21 -5.95
CA ILE A 153 -0.45 -5.56 -6.76
C ILE A 153 -0.46 -7.08 -7.02
N PRO A 154 -1.54 -7.80 -6.64
CA PRO A 154 -1.66 -9.21 -6.94
C PRO A 154 -1.58 -9.48 -8.45
N ARG A 155 -0.84 -10.49 -8.87
CA ARG A 155 -0.63 -10.82 -10.28
C ARG A 155 -1.94 -11.03 -11.05
N ALA A 156 -2.96 -11.57 -10.40
CA ALA A 156 -4.27 -11.82 -10.99
C ALA A 156 -4.98 -10.54 -11.49
N PHE A 157 -4.59 -9.37 -11.00
CA PHE A 157 -5.19 -8.09 -11.41
C PHE A 157 -4.48 -7.40 -12.58
N LEU A 158 -3.33 -7.92 -12.97
CA LEU A 158 -2.55 -7.40 -14.10
C LEU A 158 -2.40 -8.50 -15.17
N SER A 159 -3.53 -9.05 -15.62
CA SER A 159 -3.57 -10.06 -16.66
C SER A 159 -3.62 -9.40 -18.03
N GLY A 160 -2.97 -10.02 -19.03
CA GLY A 160 -3.00 -9.58 -20.40
C GLY A 160 -1.63 -9.30 -20.99
N ASP A 161 -1.62 -8.78 -22.20
CA ASP A 161 -0.42 -8.35 -22.90
C ASP A 161 0.17 -7.10 -22.22
N GLY A 162 1.47 -7.15 -21.90
CA GLY A 162 2.16 -6.11 -21.16
C GLY A 162 2.13 -4.73 -21.84
N GLU A 163 2.19 -4.69 -23.18
CA GLU A 163 2.13 -3.43 -23.92
C GLU A 163 0.74 -2.80 -23.89
N SER A 164 -0.30 -3.60 -24.08
CA SER A 164 -1.70 -3.13 -23.98
C SER A 164 -2.00 -2.62 -22.56
N LEU A 165 -1.51 -3.34 -21.54
CA LEU A 165 -1.66 -2.92 -20.16
C LEU A 165 -0.92 -1.60 -19.90
N LYS A 166 0.32 -1.46 -20.38
CA LYS A 166 1.11 -0.23 -20.27
C LYS A 166 0.37 0.96 -20.89
N LYS A 167 -0.13 0.81 -22.12
CA LYS A 167 -0.91 1.84 -22.80
C LYS A 167 -2.15 2.25 -22.00
N THR A 168 -2.91 1.27 -21.53
CA THR A 168 -4.12 1.51 -20.72
C THR A 168 -3.79 2.28 -19.44
N LEU A 169 -2.70 1.90 -18.76
CA LEU A 169 -2.28 2.59 -17.53
C LEU A 169 -1.78 4.00 -17.77
N MET A 170 -1.09 4.25 -18.89
CA MET A 170 -0.67 5.59 -19.28
C MET A 170 -1.86 6.55 -19.45
N GLU A 171 -2.97 6.05 -19.98
CA GLU A 171 -4.20 6.83 -20.17
C GLU A 171 -4.98 7.02 -18.87
N ARG A 172 -4.96 6.02 -17.97
CA ARG A 172 -5.78 5.97 -16.75
C ARG A 172 -5.08 6.44 -15.47
N ALA A 173 -3.78 6.68 -15.53
CA ALA A 173 -3.03 7.25 -14.42
C ALA A 173 -2.89 8.75 -14.58
N THR A 174 -3.07 9.48 -13.48
CA THR A 174 -2.90 10.94 -13.46
C THR A 174 -2.29 11.41 -12.16
N LEU A 175 -1.50 12.48 -12.26
CA LEU A 175 -0.98 13.24 -11.13
C LEU A 175 -1.45 14.70 -11.29
N SER A 176 -2.05 15.28 -10.25
CA SER A 176 -2.61 16.63 -10.33
C SER A 176 -2.56 17.37 -8.99
N ALA A 177 -2.42 18.68 -9.06
CA ALA A 177 -2.61 19.58 -7.92
C ALA A 177 -3.79 20.51 -8.19
N GLY A 178 -4.41 21.05 -7.14
CA GLY A 178 -5.56 21.95 -7.28
C GLY A 178 -5.26 23.13 -8.19
N GLY A 179 -6.02 23.27 -9.29
CA GLY A 179 -5.87 24.34 -10.26
C GLY A 179 -4.81 24.12 -11.34
N LYS A 180 -3.99 23.08 -11.27
CA LYS A 180 -3.03 22.71 -12.32
C LYS A 180 -3.62 21.65 -13.27
N ALA A 181 -3.08 21.60 -14.49
CA ALA A 181 -3.41 20.56 -15.46
C ALA A 181 -3.04 19.17 -14.91
N ARG A 182 -3.82 18.16 -15.28
CA ARG A 182 -3.49 16.77 -15.01
C ARG A 182 -2.30 16.35 -15.83
N ILE A 183 -1.34 15.68 -15.19
CA ILE A 183 -0.15 15.13 -15.82
C ILE A 183 -0.37 13.64 -15.98
N HIS A 184 -0.19 13.12 -17.18
CA HIS A 184 -0.16 11.68 -17.45
C HIS A 184 1.28 11.18 -17.39
N PRO A 185 1.51 9.90 -17.04
CA PRO A 185 2.86 9.35 -17.05
C PRO A 185 3.42 9.30 -18.49
N SER A 186 4.69 9.61 -18.63
CA SER A 186 5.45 9.45 -19.87
C SER A 186 5.99 8.04 -20.02
N GLU A 187 6.20 7.34 -18.90
CA GLU A 187 6.71 5.98 -18.87
C GLU A 187 6.09 5.17 -17.74
N ILE A 188 5.92 3.86 -17.97
CA ILE A 188 5.51 2.89 -16.97
C ILE A 188 6.45 1.69 -17.02
N GLN A 189 6.92 1.29 -15.84
CA GLN A 189 7.75 0.11 -15.66
C GLN A 189 7.09 -0.88 -14.71
N PHE A 190 7.23 -2.17 -14.98
CA PHE A 190 6.74 -3.25 -14.13
C PHE A 190 7.91 -4.00 -13.51
N ARG A 191 7.81 -4.31 -12.23
CA ARG A 191 8.73 -5.20 -11.54
C ARG A 191 7.98 -6.43 -11.06
N ALA A 192 8.29 -7.57 -11.64
CA ALA A 192 7.71 -8.85 -11.24
C ALA A 192 8.40 -9.39 -9.99
N GLY A 193 7.59 -9.96 -9.09
CA GLY A 193 8.02 -10.60 -7.85
C GLY A 193 6.90 -11.52 -7.35
N PRO A 194 6.74 -11.74 -6.05
CA PRO A 194 5.55 -12.40 -5.46
C PRO A 194 4.25 -11.65 -5.82
N SER A 195 4.33 -10.34 -5.87
CA SER A 195 3.36 -9.40 -6.45
C SER A 195 3.98 -8.66 -7.62
N ILE A 196 3.22 -7.79 -8.26
CA ILE A 196 3.72 -6.88 -9.30
C ILE A 196 3.76 -5.47 -8.71
N ASP A 197 4.90 -4.81 -8.87
CA ASP A 197 5.06 -3.41 -8.58
C ASP A 197 5.05 -2.61 -9.88
N VAL A 198 4.32 -1.50 -9.89
CA VAL A 198 4.19 -0.63 -11.05
C VAL A 198 4.76 0.74 -10.73
N PHE A 199 5.65 1.22 -11.59
CA PHE A 199 6.30 2.53 -11.47
C PHE A 199 5.79 3.44 -12.57
N PHE A 200 5.31 4.61 -12.20
CA PHE A 200 4.79 5.64 -13.09
C PHE A 200 5.73 6.83 -13.06
N ALA A 201 6.33 7.19 -14.19
CA ALA A 201 7.14 8.39 -14.34
C ALA A 201 6.28 9.52 -14.92
N PHE A 202 6.14 10.62 -14.19
CA PHE A 202 5.37 11.80 -14.58
C PHE A 202 6.32 12.96 -14.87
N PRO A 203 6.27 13.56 -16.09
CA PRO A 203 7.17 14.64 -16.44
C PRO A 203 6.93 15.89 -15.57
N ARG A 204 8.02 16.53 -15.17
CA ARG A 204 7.98 17.78 -14.35
C ARG A 204 7.73 19.03 -15.22
N THR A 205 6.79 18.95 -16.15
CA THR A 205 6.47 20.06 -17.05
C THR A 205 5.91 21.28 -16.34
N SER A 206 5.17 21.07 -15.24
CA SER A 206 4.65 22.10 -14.35
C SER A 206 4.98 21.72 -12.91
N PRO A 207 6.16 22.09 -12.41
CA PRO A 207 6.62 21.63 -11.11
C PRO A 207 5.65 21.98 -9.98
N PHE A 208 5.45 21.02 -9.07
CA PHE A 208 4.68 21.24 -7.86
C PHE A 208 5.50 22.03 -6.85
N THR A 209 4.82 22.92 -6.14
CA THR A 209 5.39 23.78 -5.10
C THR A 209 4.65 23.58 -3.78
N ALA A 210 5.22 24.06 -2.68
CA ALA A 210 4.55 24.00 -1.38
C ALA A 210 3.18 24.72 -1.36
N GLU A 211 2.98 25.70 -2.26
CA GLU A 211 1.73 26.46 -2.42
C GLU A 211 0.58 25.61 -2.96
N ASP A 212 0.89 24.54 -3.70
CA ASP A 212 -0.11 23.61 -4.24
C ASP A 212 -0.82 22.79 -3.16
N LYS A 213 -0.32 22.83 -1.91
CA LYS A 213 -0.87 22.19 -0.70
C LYS A 213 -1.00 20.68 -0.79
N ARG A 214 -1.53 20.14 -1.90
CA ARG A 214 -1.82 18.72 -2.08
C ARG A 214 -1.66 18.31 -3.53
N VAL A 215 -1.10 17.13 -3.73
CA VAL A 215 -1.06 16.45 -5.03
C VAL A 215 -1.85 15.16 -4.94
N GLU A 216 -2.75 14.97 -5.89
CA GLU A 216 -3.58 13.78 -6.03
C GLU A 216 -2.98 12.84 -7.07
N PHE A 217 -2.76 11.59 -6.70
CA PHE A 217 -2.43 10.49 -7.60
C PHE A 217 -3.66 9.62 -7.79
N VAL A 218 -4.03 9.38 -9.04
CA VAL A 218 -5.17 8.50 -9.40
C VAL A 218 -4.71 7.50 -10.43
N VAL A 219 -5.06 6.22 -10.24
CA VAL A 219 -4.93 5.20 -11.28
C VAL A 219 -6.08 4.19 -11.20
N LYS A 220 -6.60 3.82 -12.36
CA LYS A 220 -7.62 2.78 -12.50
C LYS A 220 -6.99 1.52 -13.11
N LEU A 221 -6.90 0.50 -12.29
CA LEU A 221 -6.38 -0.84 -12.59
C LEU A 221 -7.52 -1.82 -12.38
N ASP A 222 -8.38 -2.04 -13.36
CA ASP A 222 -9.51 -2.95 -13.18
C ASP A 222 -9.03 -4.32 -12.61
N PRO A 223 -9.57 -4.78 -11.47
CA PRO A 223 -10.70 -4.25 -10.70
C PRO A 223 -10.34 -3.23 -9.58
N LEU A 224 -9.11 -2.71 -9.53
CA LEU A 224 -8.67 -1.76 -8.50
C LEU A 224 -8.81 -0.31 -8.98
N ALA A 225 -9.34 0.55 -8.12
CA ALA A 225 -9.29 2.00 -8.31
C ALA A 225 -8.52 2.61 -7.14
N ILE A 226 -7.40 3.25 -7.44
CA ILE A 226 -6.50 3.85 -6.45
C ILE A 226 -6.60 5.36 -6.58
N LYS A 227 -6.80 6.02 -5.45
CA LYS A 227 -6.75 7.45 -5.31
C LYS A 227 -6.02 7.78 -4.01
N GLU A 228 -4.95 8.56 -4.08
CA GLU A 228 -4.15 8.95 -2.93
C GLU A 228 -3.77 10.42 -2.99
N ASP A 229 -3.88 11.08 -1.84
CA ASP A 229 -3.57 12.50 -1.67
C ASP A 229 -2.28 12.69 -0.86
N PHE A 230 -1.29 13.33 -1.44
CA PHE A 230 -0.04 13.71 -0.80
C PHE A 230 -0.10 15.17 -0.34
N ARG A 231 0.07 15.42 0.96
CA ARG A 231 0.13 16.77 1.53
C ARG A 231 1.54 17.32 1.42
N LEU A 232 1.77 18.29 0.56
CA LEU A 232 3.11 18.80 0.26
C LEU A 232 3.82 19.44 1.46
N ARG A 233 3.07 20.05 2.38
CA ARG A 233 3.64 20.60 3.63
C ARG A 233 4.31 19.54 4.52
N ASP A 234 3.84 18.27 4.43
CA ASP A 234 4.37 17.16 5.22
C ASP A 234 5.59 16.51 4.51
N MET A 235 5.80 16.84 3.22
CA MET A 235 6.87 16.29 2.37
C MET A 235 8.11 17.20 2.33
N MET A 236 8.30 18.00 3.37
CA MET A 236 9.50 18.83 3.53
C MET A 236 10.63 17.98 4.12
N PHE A 237 11.81 18.04 3.51
CA PHE A 237 13.03 17.41 3.99
C PHE A 237 14.19 18.37 3.89
N GLN A 238 14.91 18.59 5.01
CA GLN A 238 16.02 19.54 5.09
C GLN A 238 15.66 20.95 4.55
N GLY A 239 14.43 21.40 4.81
CA GLY A 239 13.94 22.72 4.40
C GLY A 239 13.51 22.83 2.93
N LYS A 240 13.54 21.73 2.17
CA LYS A 240 13.09 21.67 0.76
C LYS A 240 11.88 20.75 0.61
N LEU A 241 11.03 21.07 -0.37
CA LEU A 241 9.99 20.15 -0.81
C LEU A 241 10.63 19.04 -1.64
N GLU A 242 10.53 17.81 -1.18
CA GLU A 242 11.11 16.63 -1.84
C GLU A 242 10.01 15.77 -2.49
N LEU A 243 10.08 15.66 -3.85
CA LEU A 243 9.08 14.98 -4.66
C LEU A 243 9.71 14.07 -5.72
#